data_ac1ba46343870ebf46c3f957a92db6e0
#
_entry.id   ac1ba46343870ebf46c3f957a92db6e0
#
_cell.length_a   1.000
_cell.length_b   1.000
_cell.length_c   1.000
_cell.angle_alpha   90.00
_cell.angle_beta   90.00
_cell.angle_gamma   90.00
#
_symmetry.space_group_name_H-M   'P 1'
#
loop_
_entity.id
_entity.type
_entity.pdbx_description
1 polymer ?
#
loop_
_entity_poly.entity_id
_entity_poly.type
_entity_poly.pdbx_seq_one_letter_code
_entity_poly.pdbx_strand_id
1 'polypeptide(L)'
;MKKILYSAFAGLLTLSSCSLDINDDPNYPSSDNITPSLQFPAAINSVADAVGSQLFIYGGFFSQYFEQMPEANQYNDIAELNLDESKDLFTRPYRYLYAGALQDLKDITTKTNNPADLFAVAVIRAQAFQLLVDNTSETPYTEALQGSANPNPVYDDGKVVFEGILKELDDAEAALDGSAMEMSDPLFDKSVSQWKGYAN
;
A
#
# COMPACT_ATOMS: atom_id res chain seq x y z
N MET A 1 56.39 -2.67 31.03
CA MET A 1 55.00 -2.38 31.42
C MET A 1 54.45 -1.11 30.78
N LYS A 2 55.10 0.06 30.84
CA LYS A 2 54.58 1.31 30.22
C LYS A 2 54.33 1.22 28.70
N LYS A 3 55.22 0.51 27.94
CA LYS A 3 55.05 0.35 26.47
C LYS A 3 53.85 -0.50 26.09
N ILE A 4 53.48 -1.51 26.89
CA ILE A 4 52.32 -2.36 26.69
C ILE A 4 51.02 -1.58 26.98
N LEU A 5 51.05 -0.68 27.96
CA LEU A 5 49.92 0.17 28.31
C LEU A 5 49.60 1.17 27.18
N TYR A 6 50.64 1.73 26.54
CA TYR A 6 50.46 2.66 25.40
C TYR A 6 49.96 1.97 24.14
N SER A 7 50.40 0.72 23.86
CA SER A 7 49.86 -0.04 22.72
C SER A 7 48.43 -0.53 22.95
N ALA A 8 48.06 -0.86 24.19
CA ALA A 8 46.69 -1.18 24.53
C ALA A 8 45.74 0.02 24.42
N PHE A 9 46.20 1.21 24.83
CA PHE A 9 45.41 2.45 24.73
C PHE A 9 45.26 2.93 23.28
N ALA A 10 46.33 2.81 22.46
CA ALA A 10 46.26 3.08 21.02
C ALA A 10 45.29 2.12 20.27
N GLY A 11 45.23 0.82 20.66
CA GLY A 11 44.30 -0.15 20.11
C GLY A 11 42.85 0.12 20.48
N LEU A 12 42.54 0.68 21.66
CA LEU A 12 41.19 1.08 22.04
C LEU A 12 40.67 2.28 21.23
N LEU A 13 41.52 3.20 20.82
CA LEU A 13 41.15 4.39 20.04
C LEU A 13 40.78 4.06 18.59
N THR A 14 41.25 2.93 18.04
CA THR A 14 40.92 2.50 16.67
C THR A 14 39.60 1.79 16.58
N LEU A 15 39.00 1.37 17.70
CA LEU A 15 37.68 0.67 17.73
C LEU A 15 36.49 1.64 17.74
N SER A 16 36.70 2.94 17.96
CA SER A 16 35.63 3.94 18.00
C SER A 16 35.36 4.65 16.67
N SER A 17 35.99 4.19 15.59
CA SER A 17 35.98 4.87 14.27
C SER A 17 34.84 4.46 13.34
N CYS A 18 33.98 3.52 13.74
CA CYS A 18 32.83 3.18 12.92
C CYS A 18 31.57 3.81 13.53
N SER A 19 31.10 4.92 12.96
CA SER A 19 29.71 5.30 13.17
C SER A 19 28.83 4.29 12.42
N LEU A 20 27.86 3.72 13.09
CA LEU A 20 26.87 2.80 12.49
C LEU A 20 25.92 3.53 11.52
N ASP A 21 25.99 4.87 11.47
CA ASP A 21 25.16 5.74 10.60
C ASP A 21 25.53 5.66 9.11
N ILE A 22 26.58 4.92 8.74
CA ILE A 22 26.97 4.69 7.33
C ILE A 22 25.90 3.89 6.56
N ASN A 23 24.98 3.23 7.28
CA ASN A 23 23.94 2.38 6.67
C ASN A 23 22.64 3.13 6.38
N ASP A 24 22.54 4.42 6.70
CA ASP A 24 21.43 5.27 6.27
C ASP A 24 21.67 5.68 4.83
N ASP A 25 20.88 5.08 3.92
CA ASP A 25 20.94 5.44 2.49
C ASP A 25 20.35 6.85 2.30
N PRO A 26 21.14 7.85 1.88
CA PRO A 26 20.66 9.20 1.69
C PRO A 26 19.63 9.33 0.56
N ASN A 27 19.50 8.30 -0.30
CA ASN A 27 18.53 8.26 -1.38
C ASN A 27 17.19 7.63 -0.95
N TYR A 28 17.16 7.00 0.23
CA TYR A 28 15.93 6.46 0.82
C TYR A 28 15.51 7.33 2.01
N PRO A 29 14.45 8.12 1.87
CA PRO A 29 13.94 8.88 3.00
C PRO A 29 13.46 7.91 4.10
N SER A 30 13.87 8.15 5.35
CA SER A 30 13.31 7.42 6.49
C SER A 30 11.81 7.71 6.61
N SER A 31 11.04 6.79 7.15
CA SER A 31 9.58 6.94 7.33
C SER A 31 9.21 8.23 8.08
N ASP A 32 10.08 8.71 8.98
CA ASP A 32 9.89 9.94 9.75
C ASP A 32 9.95 11.22 8.90
N ASN A 33 10.62 11.15 7.75
CA ASN A 33 10.79 12.29 6.84
C ASN A 33 9.74 12.31 5.71
N ILE A 34 8.90 11.29 5.59
CA ILE A 34 7.87 11.21 4.58
C ILE A 34 6.57 11.81 5.13
N THR A 35 6.07 12.85 4.47
CA THR A 35 4.84 13.54 4.88
C THR A 35 3.58 12.89 4.27
N PRO A 36 2.39 13.04 4.90
CA PRO A 36 1.12 12.62 4.29
C PRO A 36 0.90 13.15 2.88
N SER A 37 1.34 14.39 2.60
CA SER A 37 1.24 15.01 1.27
C SER A 37 2.09 14.35 0.19
N LEU A 38 3.11 13.58 0.55
CA LEU A 38 3.91 12.78 -0.37
C LEU A 38 3.36 11.35 -0.50
N GLN A 39 2.89 10.77 0.61
CA GLN A 39 2.40 9.38 0.65
C GLN A 39 1.04 9.22 -0.01
N PHE A 40 0.11 10.16 0.20
CA PHE A 40 -1.25 10.01 -0.32
C PHE A 40 -1.31 9.94 -1.85
N PRO A 41 -0.64 10.81 -2.62
CA PRO A 41 -0.54 10.65 -4.08
C PRO A 41 0.14 9.34 -4.50
N ALA A 42 1.13 8.86 -3.74
CA ALA A 42 1.81 7.59 -4.03
C ALA A 42 0.86 6.39 -3.81
N ALA A 43 0.06 6.42 -2.75
CA ALA A 43 -0.96 5.40 -2.49
C ALA A 43 -2.03 5.36 -3.60
N ILE A 44 -2.55 6.52 -4.00
CA ILE A 44 -3.48 6.63 -5.14
C ILE A 44 -2.86 6.05 -6.41
N ASN A 45 -1.61 6.40 -6.71
CA ASN A 45 -0.91 5.89 -7.89
C ASN A 45 -0.75 4.36 -7.83
N SER A 46 -0.49 3.79 -6.66
CA SER A 46 -0.37 2.33 -6.48
C SER A 46 -1.70 1.61 -6.75
N VAL A 47 -2.84 2.18 -6.33
CA VAL A 47 -4.18 1.65 -6.67
C VAL A 47 -4.44 1.79 -8.18
N ALA A 48 -4.15 2.96 -8.75
CA ALA A 48 -4.34 3.21 -10.18
C ALA A 48 -3.48 2.27 -11.05
N ASP A 49 -2.26 1.99 -10.62
CA ASP A 49 -1.35 1.07 -11.31
C ASP A 49 -1.84 -0.38 -11.23
N ALA A 50 -2.37 -0.82 -10.09
CA ALA A 50 -2.99 -2.14 -9.98
C ALA A 50 -4.16 -2.30 -10.96
N VAL A 51 -5.06 -1.31 -11.03
CA VAL A 51 -6.22 -1.33 -11.92
C VAL A 51 -5.82 -1.17 -13.37
N GLY A 52 -5.03 -0.15 -13.68
CA GLY A 52 -4.70 0.26 -15.06
C GLY A 52 -3.66 -0.63 -15.76
N SER A 53 -2.99 -1.52 -15.04
CA SER A 53 -2.04 -2.46 -15.61
C SER A 53 -2.59 -3.89 -15.63
N GLN A 54 -2.30 -4.65 -14.59
CA GLN A 54 -2.53 -6.10 -14.58
C GLN A 54 -4.02 -6.45 -14.56
N LEU A 55 -4.82 -5.79 -13.72
CA LEU A 55 -6.25 -6.10 -13.62
C LEU A 55 -7.00 -5.72 -14.90
N PHE A 56 -6.63 -4.61 -15.54
CA PHE A 56 -7.17 -4.23 -16.84
C PHE A 56 -6.88 -5.28 -17.92
N ILE A 57 -5.62 -5.76 -17.97
CA ILE A 57 -5.22 -6.79 -18.94
C ILE A 57 -6.01 -8.08 -18.69
N TYR A 58 -6.07 -8.56 -17.46
CA TYR A 58 -6.79 -9.79 -17.12
C TYR A 58 -8.29 -9.66 -17.38
N GLY A 59 -8.90 -8.55 -16.99
CA GLY A 59 -10.30 -8.27 -17.28
C GLY A 59 -10.59 -8.27 -18.79
N GLY A 60 -9.69 -7.70 -19.60
CA GLY A 60 -9.80 -7.72 -21.05
C GLY A 60 -9.75 -9.11 -21.68
N PHE A 61 -8.87 -9.99 -21.18
CA PHE A 61 -8.81 -11.39 -21.62
C PHE A 61 -9.99 -12.22 -21.11
N PHE A 62 -10.34 -12.13 -19.84
CA PHE A 62 -11.46 -12.88 -19.27
C PHE A 62 -12.80 -12.51 -19.90
N SER A 63 -12.97 -11.24 -20.28
CA SER A 63 -14.17 -10.78 -21.00
C SER A 63 -14.09 -11.03 -22.51
N GLN A 64 -12.98 -11.59 -23.02
CA GLN A 64 -12.72 -11.85 -24.45
C GLN A 64 -12.72 -10.58 -25.33
N TYR A 65 -12.47 -9.41 -24.74
CA TYR A 65 -12.19 -8.18 -25.51
C TYR A 65 -10.77 -8.14 -26.05
N PHE A 66 -9.83 -8.83 -25.37
CA PHE A 66 -8.46 -8.99 -25.83
C PHE A 66 -8.21 -10.41 -26.29
N GLU A 67 -7.44 -10.56 -27.35
CA GLU A 67 -6.97 -11.82 -27.86
C GLU A 67 -5.47 -11.75 -28.06
N GLN A 68 -4.79 -12.83 -27.70
CA GLN A 68 -3.34 -12.96 -27.94
C GLN A 68 -3.08 -13.20 -29.43
N MET A 69 -2.08 -12.52 -29.99
CA MET A 69 -1.62 -12.84 -31.33
C MET A 69 -1.11 -14.29 -31.38
N PRO A 70 -1.36 -15.04 -32.46
CA PRO A 70 -1.05 -16.48 -32.52
C PRO A 70 0.41 -16.85 -32.25
N GLU A 71 1.34 -15.94 -32.51
CA GLU A 71 2.78 -16.16 -32.32
C GLU A 71 3.31 -15.59 -30.96
N ALA A 72 2.48 -14.88 -30.20
CA ALA A 72 2.82 -14.38 -28.88
C ALA A 72 2.37 -15.40 -27.82
N ASN A 73 3.10 -15.50 -26.72
CA ASN A 73 2.81 -16.50 -25.68
C ASN A 73 2.67 -15.93 -24.27
N GLN A 74 2.72 -14.61 -24.12
CA GLN A 74 2.75 -13.96 -22.81
C GLN A 74 1.49 -14.18 -21.99
N TYR A 75 0.31 -14.20 -22.63
CA TYR A 75 -0.99 -14.32 -21.98
C TYR A 75 -1.80 -15.52 -22.50
N ASN A 76 -1.17 -16.52 -23.12
CA ASN A 76 -1.87 -17.68 -23.68
C ASN A 76 -2.73 -18.39 -22.65
N ASP A 77 -2.19 -18.63 -21.45
CA ASP A 77 -2.92 -19.34 -20.39
C ASP A 77 -4.21 -18.58 -20.00
N ILE A 78 -4.16 -17.24 -19.96
CA ILE A 78 -5.33 -16.42 -19.64
C ILE A 78 -6.30 -16.38 -20.81
N ALA A 79 -5.78 -16.22 -22.03
CA ALA A 79 -6.60 -16.21 -23.25
C ALA A 79 -7.32 -17.54 -23.49
N GLU A 80 -6.71 -18.65 -23.15
CA GLU A 80 -7.25 -20.00 -23.24
C GLU A 80 -8.06 -20.41 -22.00
N LEU A 81 -8.17 -19.54 -20.99
CA LEU A 81 -8.77 -19.83 -19.68
C LEU A 81 -8.14 -21.05 -18.98
N ASN A 82 -6.89 -21.33 -19.27
CA ASN A 82 -6.11 -22.41 -18.69
C ASN A 82 -5.39 -21.93 -17.44
N LEU A 83 -6.16 -21.71 -16.37
CA LEU A 83 -5.66 -21.20 -15.11
C LEU A 83 -5.46 -22.35 -14.13
N ASP A 84 -4.24 -22.60 -13.75
CA ASP A 84 -3.88 -23.55 -12.70
C ASP A 84 -3.20 -22.84 -11.52
N GLU A 85 -3.08 -23.53 -10.40
CA GLU A 85 -2.51 -22.99 -9.15
C GLU A 85 -1.05 -22.53 -9.29
N SER A 86 -0.35 -22.93 -10.36
CA SER A 86 1.03 -22.51 -10.60
C SER A 86 1.14 -21.12 -11.23
N LYS A 87 0.02 -20.54 -11.66
CA LYS A 87 0.00 -19.24 -12.34
C LYS A 87 -0.08 -18.09 -11.35
N ASP A 88 0.95 -17.30 -11.35
CA ASP A 88 1.08 -16.12 -10.50
C ASP A 88 0.38 -14.90 -11.12
N LEU A 89 -0.96 -14.92 -11.14
CA LEU A 89 -1.75 -13.87 -11.77
C LEU A 89 -1.89 -12.61 -10.90
N PHE A 90 -2.00 -12.76 -9.59
CA PHE A 90 -2.39 -11.67 -8.70
C PHE A 90 -1.29 -11.14 -7.77
N THR A 91 -0.09 -11.76 -7.74
CA THR A 91 1.01 -11.29 -6.88
C THR A 91 1.38 -9.84 -7.13
N ARG A 92 1.39 -9.38 -8.38
CA ARG A 92 1.76 -8.00 -8.68
C ARG A 92 0.70 -6.99 -8.22
N PRO A 93 -0.60 -7.12 -8.58
CA PRO A 93 -1.65 -6.29 -8.01
C PRO A 93 -1.72 -6.36 -6.49
N TYR A 94 -1.62 -7.56 -5.91
CA TYR A 94 -1.60 -7.78 -4.47
C TYR A 94 -0.48 -6.97 -3.77
N ARG A 95 0.73 -7.02 -4.34
CA ARG A 95 1.87 -6.26 -3.81
C ARG A 95 1.67 -4.75 -3.91
N TYR A 96 1.13 -4.24 -5.03
CA TYR A 96 0.84 -2.82 -5.19
C TYR A 96 -0.20 -2.34 -4.19
N LEU A 97 -1.22 -3.14 -3.94
CA LEU A 97 -2.27 -2.79 -3.00
C LEU A 97 -1.80 -2.86 -1.55
N TYR A 98 -1.13 -3.96 -1.12
CA TYR A 98 -0.70 -4.08 0.28
C TYR A 98 0.56 -3.29 0.60
N ALA A 99 1.65 -3.51 -0.13
CA ALA A 99 2.95 -2.90 0.19
C ALA A 99 3.07 -1.45 -0.31
N GLY A 100 2.30 -1.08 -1.34
CA GLY A 100 2.21 0.28 -1.83
C GLY A 100 1.09 1.06 -1.14
N ALA A 101 -0.15 0.88 -1.61
CA ALA A 101 -1.25 1.72 -1.17
C ALA A 101 -1.59 1.57 0.31
N LEU A 102 -1.94 0.35 0.76
CA LEU A 102 -2.47 0.14 2.12
C LEU A 102 -1.45 0.43 3.22
N GLN A 103 -0.16 0.14 2.99
CA GLN A 103 0.89 0.45 3.95
C GLN A 103 1.09 1.96 4.08
N ASP A 104 1.10 2.71 2.98
CA ASP A 104 1.21 4.16 2.99
C ASP A 104 -0.01 4.81 3.65
N LEU A 105 -1.22 4.35 3.32
CA LEU A 105 -2.46 4.84 3.93
C LEU A 105 -2.49 4.62 5.44
N LYS A 106 -2.01 3.45 5.91
CA LYS A 106 -1.86 3.18 7.33
C LYS A 106 -0.87 4.14 8.00
N ASP A 107 0.27 4.37 7.38
CA ASP A 107 1.28 5.27 7.93
C ASP A 107 0.75 6.71 8.01
N ILE A 108 0.01 7.17 7.03
CA ILE A 108 -0.67 8.48 7.03
C ILE A 108 -1.58 8.62 8.26
N THR A 109 -2.35 7.60 8.63
CA THR A 109 -3.25 7.67 9.80
C THR A 109 -2.51 7.89 11.13
N THR A 110 -1.21 7.61 11.18
CA THR A 110 -0.36 7.89 12.36
C THR A 110 0.20 9.31 12.38
N LYS A 111 0.11 10.03 11.25
CA LYS A 111 0.77 11.33 11.03
C LYS A 111 -0.19 12.50 10.91
N THR A 112 -1.47 12.26 10.68
CA THR A 112 -2.50 13.31 10.63
C THR A 112 -3.69 12.96 11.52
N ASN A 113 -4.33 13.99 12.07
CA ASN A 113 -5.61 13.91 12.76
C ASN A 113 -6.69 14.75 12.06
N ASN A 114 -6.41 15.27 10.87
CA ASN A 114 -7.37 16.05 10.10
C ASN A 114 -8.49 15.16 9.57
N PRO A 115 -9.77 15.39 9.93
CA PRO A 115 -10.87 14.51 9.55
C PRO A 115 -11.09 14.43 8.03
N ALA A 116 -10.84 15.50 7.29
CA ALA A 116 -10.99 15.51 5.84
C ALA A 116 -9.90 14.67 5.17
N ASP A 117 -8.66 14.71 5.67
CA ASP A 117 -7.57 13.86 5.21
C ASP A 117 -7.87 12.38 5.51
N LEU A 118 -8.31 12.07 6.74
CA LEU A 118 -8.63 10.71 7.16
C LEU A 118 -9.81 10.12 6.38
N PHE A 119 -10.80 10.95 6.02
CA PHE A 119 -11.89 10.52 5.15
C PHE A 119 -11.39 10.10 3.76
N ALA A 120 -10.56 10.90 3.12
CA ALA A 120 -9.96 10.55 1.82
C ALA A 120 -9.09 9.28 1.92
N VAL A 121 -8.34 9.11 3.01
CA VAL A 121 -7.59 7.88 3.30
C VAL A 121 -8.52 6.67 3.38
N ALA A 122 -9.64 6.77 4.12
CA ALA A 122 -10.61 5.69 4.24
C ALA A 122 -11.22 5.30 2.88
N VAL A 123 -11.50 6.27 2.02
CA VAL A 123 -12.04 6.03 0.67
C VAL A 123 -11.06 5.23 -0.20
N ILE A 124 -9.79 5.64 -0.27
CA ILE A 124 -8.78 4.90 -1.06
C ILE A 124 -8.47 3.54 -0.43
N ARG A 125 -8.48 3.43 0.91
CA ARG A 125 -8.32 2.17 1.62
C ARG A 125 -9.47 1.20 1.30
N ALA A 126 -10.70 1.66 1.31
CA ALA A 126 -11.86 0.86 0.96
C ALA A 126 -11.76 0.34 -0.48
N GLN A 127 -11.39 1.18 -1.43
CA GLN A 127 -11.17 0.79 -2.82
C GLN A 127 -10.07 -0.27 -2.96
N ALA A 128 -8.96 -0.13 -2.24
CA ALA A 128 -7.88 -1.10 -2.28
C ALA A 128 -8.32 -2.47 -1.75
N PHE A 129 -9.05 -2.52 -0.63
CA PHE A 129 -9.58 -3.78 -0.09
C PHE A 129 -10.68 -4.37 -0.95
N GLN A 130 -11.55 -3.56 -1.54
CA GLN A 130 -12.54 -4.02 -2.53
C GLN A 130 -11.85 -4.75 -3.68
N LEU A 131 -10.82 -4.13 -4.28
CA LEU A 131 -10.06 -4.76 -5.37
C LEU A 131 -9.40 -6.08 -4.94
N LEU A 132 -8.89 -6.17 -3.73
CA LEU A 132 -8.33 -7.42 -3.20
C LEU A 132 -9.40 -8.50 -3.11
N VAL A 133 -10.52 -8.23 -2.44
CA VAL A 133 -11.60 -9.21 -2.24
C VAL A 133 -12.26 -9.63 -3.55
N ASP A 134 -12.50 -8.70 -4.47
CA ASP A 134 -13.09 -8.99 -5.78
C ASP A 134 -12.22 -9.97 -6.59
N ASN A 135 -10.91 -9.98 -6.35
CA ASN A 135 -9.98 -10.84 -7.07
C ASN A 135 -9.59 -12.13 -6.33
N THR A 136 -9.66 -12.15 -4.99
CA THR A 136 -9.17 -13.26 -4.18
C THR A 136 -10.22 -13.92 -3.28
N SER A 137 -11.41 -13.33 -3.15
CA SER A 137 -12.53 -13.74 -2.28
C SER A 137 -12.23 -13.62 -0.79
N GLU A 138 -11.03 -13.93 -0.37
CA GLU A 138 -10.53 -13.85 1.01
C GLU A 138 -9.22 -13.08 1.01
N THR A 139 -9.03 -12.21 2.03
CA THR A 139 -7.80 -11.41 2.11
C THR A 139 -7.53 -10.98 3.56
N PRO A 140 -6.28 -10.84 4.00
CA PRO A 140 -5.98 -10.26 5.29
C PRO A 140 -6.54 -8.84 5.42
N TYR A 141 -7.43 -8.62 6.39
CA TYR A 141 -8.05 -7.32 6.66
C TYR A 141 -7.92 -6.95 8.15
N THR A 142 -8.50 -7.76 9.04
CA THR A 142 -8.54 -7.46 10.48
C THR A 142 -7.16 -7.47 11.14
N GLU A 143 -6.30 -8.35 10.70
CA GLU A 143 -4.92 -8.50 11.18
C GLU A 143 -3.87 -7.98 10.19
N ALA A 144 -4.30 -7.32 9.12
CA ALA A 144 -3.40 -6.84 8.08
C ALA A 144 -2.46 -5.72 8.55
N LEU A 145 -1.35 -5.54 7.82
CA LEU A 145 -0.44 -4.40 7.92
C LEU A 145 0.26 -4.25 9.29
N GLN A 146 0.45 -5.33 10.03
CA GLN A 146 1.14 -5.30 11.31
C GLN A 146 2.66 -5.53 11.19
N GLY A 147 3.17 -5.70 9.98
CA GLY A 147 4.59 -5.92 9.70
C GLY A 147 5.15 -7.14 10.46
N SER A 148 6.30 -6.97 11.09
CA SER A 148 6.95 -8.04 11.86
C SER A 148 6.21 -8.47 13.12
N ALA A 149 5.23 -7.70 13.59
CA ALA A 149 4.43 -8.07 14.77
C ALA A 149 3.43 -9.19 14.44
N ASN A 150 2.94 -9.26 13.21
CA ASN A 150 2.13 -10.37 12.72
C ASN A 150 2.48 -10.69 11.25
N PRO A 151 3.50 -11.53 11.01
CA PRO A 151 3.95 -11.86 9.65
C PRO A 151 3.01 -12.82 8.91
N ASN A 152 2.08 -13.47 9.62
CA ASN A 152 1.13 -14.45 9.06
C ASN A 152 -0.29 -14.10 9.48
N PRO A 153 -0.86 -12.98 8.98
CA PRO A 153 -2.21 -12.57 9.30
C PRO A 153 -3.23 -13.59 8.79
N VAL A 154 -4.36 -13.72 9.49
CA VAL A 154 -5.49 -14.52 9.01
C VAL A 154 -6.09 -13.91 7.74
N TYR A 155 -6.63 -14.78 6.88
CA TYR A 155 -7.44 -14.36 5.74
C TYR A 155 -8.88 -14.24 6.22
N ASP A 156 -9.45 -13.06 6.06
CA ASP A 156 -10.84 -12.77 6.38
C ASP A 156 -11.72 -13.05 5.17
N ASP A 157 -12.92 -13.60 5.43
CA ASP A 157 -13.96 -13.78 4.41
C ASP A 157 -14.35 -12.44 3.79
N GLY A 158 -14.63 -12.42 2.49
CA GLY A 158 -14.98 -11.21 1.76
C GLY A 158 -16.13 -10.43 2.36
N LYS A 159 -17.12 -11.12 2.97
CA LYS A 159 -18.21 -10.44 3.67
C LYS A 159 -17.71 -9.62 4.86
N VAL A 160 -16.79 -10.17 5.64
CA VAL A 160 -16.19 -9.46 6.80
C VAL A 160 -15.45 -8.22 6.30
N VAL A 161 -14.71 -8.34 5.21
CA VAL A 161 -13.98 -7.20 4.63
C VAL A 161 -14.96 -6.13 4.13
N PHE A 162 -16.01 -6.49 3.37
CA PHE A 162 -16.99 -5.53 2.87
C PHE A 162 -17.75 -4.82 4.00
N GLU A 163 -18.21 -5.55 5.01
CA GLU A 163 -18.86 -4.95 6.18
C GLU A 163 -17.90 -4.00 6.93
N GLY A 164 -16.61 -4.38 7.02
CA GLY A 164 -15.57 -3.58 7.66
C GLY A 164 -15.29 -2.27 6.91
N ILE A 165 -15.05 -2.32 5.60
CA ILE A 165 -14.74 -1.11 4.82
C ILE A 165 -15.92 -0.16 4.74
N LEU A 166 -17.16 -0.67 4.64
CA LEU A 166 -18.37 0.16 4.69
C LEU A 166 -18.48 0.89 6.03
N LYS A 167 -18.25 0.15 7.12
CA LYS A 167 -18.24 0.76 8.45
C LYS A 167 -17.14 1.82 8.61
N GLU A 168 -15.93 1.56 8.12
CA GLU A 168 -14.84 2.53 8.14
C GLU A 168 -15.20 3.82 7.37
N LEU A 169 -15.88 3.69 6.22
CA LEU A 169 -16.36 4.83 5.43
C LEU A 169 -17.42 5.64 6.18
N ASP A 170 -18.41 4.97 6.76
CA ASP A 170 -19.47 5.62 7.54
C ASP A 170 -18.88 6.36 8.75
N ASP A 171 -17.98 5.73 9.49
CA ASP A 171 -17.32 6.33 10.65
C ASP A 171 -16.47 7.55 10.23
N ALA A 172 -15.73 7.46 9.13
CA ALA A 172 -14.89 8.54 8.64
C ALA A 172 -15.72 9.71 8.10
N GLU A 173 -16.85 9.44 7.42
CA GLU A 173 -17.76 10.49 6.98
C GLU A 173 -18.44 11.18 8.16
N ALA A 174 -18.86 10.44 9.17
CA ALA A 174 -19.47 10.98 10.39
C ALA A 174 -18.49 11.84 11.21
N ALA A 175 -17.19 11.59 11.09
CA ALA A 175 -16.15 12.36 11.77
C ALA A 175 -15.84 13.71 11.11
N LEU A 176 -16.34 13.98 9.90
CA LEU A 176 -16.10 15.23 9.19
C LEU A 176 -16.70 16.43 9.98
N ASP A 177 -15.86 17.40 10.29
CA ASP A 177 -16.18 18.57 11.09
C ASP A 177 -16.20 19.91 10.30
N GLY A 178 -16.01 19.81 8.98
CA GLY A 178 -15.89 20.97 8.09
C GLY A 178 -14.47 21.47 7.88
N SER A 179 -13.47 20.82 8.45
CA SER A 179 -12.06 21.11 8.18
C SER A 179 -11.74 20.93 6.70
N ALA A 180 -10.83 21.76 6.18
CA ALA A 180 -10.29 21.58 4.84
C ALA A 180 -9.23 20.49 4.84
N MET A 181 -9.07 19.79 3.71
CA MET A 181 -7.96 18.86 3.51
C MET A 181 -6.62 19.59 3.51
N GLU A 182 -5.64 19.00 4.20
CA GLU A 182 -4.27 19.52 4.28
C GLU A 182 -3.33 18.75 3.33
N MET A 183 -3.55 17.45 3.17
CA MET A 183 -2.76 16.61 2.27
C MET A 183 -2.81 17.09 0.81
N SER A 184 -1.80 16.72 0.04
CA SER A 184 -1.82 16.86 -1.41
C SER A 184 -2.83 15.89 -2.01
N ASP A 185 -3.76 16.38 -2.82
CA ASP A 185 -4.83 15.60 -3.45
C ASP A 185 -4.78 15.76 -4.97
N PRO A 186 -4.32 14.75 -5.71
CA PRO A 186 -4.22 14.81 -7.17
C PRO A 186 -5.54 14.53 -7.90
N LEU A 187 -6.59 14.06 -7.20
CA LEU A 187 -7.85 13.66 -7.83
C LEU A 187 -8.88 14.79 -7.85
N PHE A 188 -9.11 15.42 -6.71
CA PHE A 188 -10.23 16.33 -6.52
C PHE A 188 -9.84 17.71 -5.95
N ASP A 189 -8.55 18.05 -6.03
CA ASP A 189 -8.02 19.33 -5.55
C ASP A 189 -8.52 19.70 -4.14
N LYS A 190 -8.46 18.72 -3.23
CA LYS A 190 -8.88 18.84 -1.83
C LYS A 190 -10.38 19.06 -1.61
N SER A 191 -11.20 18.77 -2.58
CA SER A 191 -12.65 18.92 -2.48
C SER A 191 -13.32 17.78 -1.71
N VAL A 192 -13.63 17.98 -0.43
CA VAL A 192 -14.32 17.00 0.41
C VAL A 192 -15.67 16.58 -0.20
N SER A 193 -16.39 17.51 -0.88
CA SER A 193 -17.67 17.16 -1.52
C SER A 193 -17.50 16.20 -2.70
N GLN A 194 -16.38 16.29 -3.45
CA GLN A 194 -16.08 15.35 -4.52
C GLN A 194 -15.64 14.00 -3.94
N TRP A 195 -14.87 13.99 -2.85
CA TRP A 195 -14.55 12.77 -2.12
C TRP A 195 -15.80 12.04 -1.61
N LYS A 196 -16.79 12.76 -1.05
CA LYS A 196 -18.09 12.19 -0.69
C LYS A 196 -18.83 11.59 -1.90
N GLY A 197 -18.83 12.30 -3.03
CA GLY A 197 -19.42 11.77 -4.26
C GLY A 197 -18.72 10.54 -4.81
N TYR A 198 -17.43 10.40 -4.58
CA TYR A 198 -16.64 9.23 -4.99
C TYR A 198 -16.83 8.02 -4.05
N ALA A 199 -17.07 8.27 -2.76
CA ALA A 199 -17.31 7.23 -1.74
C ALA A 199 -18.69 6.56 -1.86
N ASN A 200 -19.71 7.23 -2.45
CA ASN A 200 -21.06 6.73 -2.67
C ASN A 200 -21.21 5.95 -3.99
#